data_11d66eb55325fffdc613dc2dfca373f0
#
_entry.id   11d66eb55325fffdc613dc2dfca373f0
#
_cell.length_a   1.000
_cell.length_b   1.000
_cell.length_c   1.000
_cell.angle_alpha   90.00
_cell.angle_beta   90.00
_cell.angle_gamma   90.00
#
_symmetry.space_group_name_H-M   'P 1'
#
loop_
_entity.id
_entity.type
_entity.pdbx_description
1 polymer ?
#
loop_
_entity_poly.entity_id
_entity_poly.type
_entity_poly.pdbx_seq_one_letter_code
_entity_poly.pdbx_strand_id
1 'polypeptide(L)'
;ARMTAAAANKTKLKYILILKNAYNRKIQGNLLLDKILGSELHLLDEKQSINAHDYATKLKMKYEKEGHKVYLLEDHLFPRLVGMIGFVEAGIELKNQIEENQLNNIHVIGVAGRSLCGLIIASKNLGLDWKFTGVTVNYDMPLDDYIFRHNEDIQNVLDVPTTFYETDMKILDNYVGEGYGVMTSQVAEAIHLSAQTDAIICDPNYTGTVMAALIDQIRKNNFNKNETVIFLHTGGLPALFTFSEEL
;
A
#
# COMPACT_ATOMS: atom_id res chain seq x y z
N ALA A 1 3.76 6.78 -6.30
CA ALA A 1 4.20 7.58 -7.43
C ALA A 1 3.01 7.92 -8.35
N ARG A 2 2.47 6.99 -9.13
CA ARG A 2 1.42 7.21 -10.13
C ARG A 2 0.20 8.01 -9.64
N MET A 3 -0.35 7.68 -8.48
CA MET A 3 -1.50 8.40 -7.91
C MET A 3 -1.15 9.85 -7.56
N THR A 4 0.08 10.08 -7.06
CA THR A 4 0.60 11.43 -6.79
C THR A 4 0.75 12.23 -8.10
N ALA A 5 1.26 11.61 -9.16
CA ALA A 5 1.35 12.24 -10.47
C ALA A 5 -0.04 12.62 -11.02
N ALA A 6 -1.02 11.73 -10.90
CA ALA A 6 -2.40 11.99 -11.31
C ALA A 6 -3.04 13.13 -10.51
N ALA A 7 -2.82 13.19 -9.19
CA ALA A 7 -3.30 14.27 -8.34
C ALA A 7 -2.61 15.61 -8.68
N ALA A 8 -1.29 15.59 -8.91
CA ALA A 8 -0.55 16.77 -9.35
C ALA A 8 -1.11 17.36 -10.65
N ASN A 9 -1.42 16.51 -11.64
CA ASN A 9 -2.05 16.96 -12.88
C ASN A 9 -3.42 17.61 -12.66
N LYS A 10 -4.26 17.03 -11.82
CA LYS A 10 -5.58 17.60 -11.49
C LYS A 10 -5.48 18.95 -10.80
N THR A 11 -4.43 19.16 -10.04
CA THR A 11 -4.17 20.42 -9.31
C THR A 11 -3.23 21.36 -10.06
N LYS A 12 -2.83 21.02 -11.31
CA LYS A 12 -1.90 21.79 -12.16
C LYS A 12 -0.53 22.02 -11.52
N LEU A 13 -0.09 21.05 -10.72
CA LEU A 13 1.26 21.04 -10.14
C LEU A 13 2.19 20.22 -11.01
N LYS A 14 3.44 20.69 -11.14
CA LYS A 14 4.52 19.89 -11.72
C LYS A 14 4.91 18.77 -10.75
N TYR A 15 5.09 17.56 -11.28
CA TYR A 15 5.50 16.41 -10.49
C TYR A 15 6.85 15.88 -10.96
N ILE A 16 7.77 15.70 -10.02
CA ILE A 16 9.12 15.16 -10.25
C ILE A 16 9.23 13.85 -9.46
N LEU A 17 9.58 12.79 -10.15
CA LEU A 17 9.77 11.46 -9.56
C LEU A 17 11.25 11.08 -9.57
N ILE A 18 11.81 10.86 -8.39
CA ILE A 18 13.18 10.39 -8.19
C ILE A 18 13.14 8.93 -7.77
N LEU A 19 13.71 8.05 -8.58
CA LEU A 19 13.75 6.61 -8.33
C LEU A 19 15.18 6.13 -8.10
N LYS A 20 15.40 5.44 -6.98
CA LYS A 20 16.67 4.81 -6.61
C LYS A 20 16.90 3.55 -7.46
N ASN A 21 18.17 3.27 -7.79
CA ASN A 21 18.59 2.05 -8.51
C ASN A 21 17.78 1.78 -9.78
N ALA A 22 17.43 2.82 -10.52
CA ALA A 22 16.49 2.75 -11.64
C ALA A 22 17.08 3.15 -12.99
N TYR A 23 18.36 3.51 -13.07
CA TYR A 23 18.99 4.06 -14.27
C TYR A 23 18.82 3.18 -15.52
N ASN A 24 18.95 1.85 -15.39
CA ASN A 24 18.83 0.89 -16.48
C ASN A 24 17.46 0.17 -16.49
N ARG A 25 16.48 0.61 -15.73
CA ARG A 25 15.18 -0.06 -15.70
C ARG A 25 14.41 0.20 -16.99
N LYS A 26 13.80 -0.86 -17.50
CA LYS A 26 12.83 -0.76 -18.60
C LYS A 26 11.63 0.08 -18.15
N ILE A 27 11.22 1.04 -18.99
CA ILE A 27 10.05 1.87 -18.72
C ILE A 27 8.78 1.05 -19.01
N GLN A 28 8.23 0.46 -17.96
CA GLN A 28 7.01 -0.37 -18.01
C GLN A 28 6.24 -0.27 -16.69
N GLY A 29 5.06 -0.86 -16.61
CA GLY A 29 4.25 -0.86 -15.40
C GLY A 29 3.93 0.55 -14.90
N ASN A 30 4.08 0.78 -13.60
CA ASN A 30 3.83 2.10 -12.99
C ASN A 30 4.75 3.19 -13.53
N LEU A 31 6.00 2.88 -13.86
CA LEU A 31 6.94 3.88 -14.40
C LEU A 31 6.50 4.39 -15.78
N LEU A 32 5.91 3.53 -16.61
CA LEU A 32 5.32 3.96 -17.89
C LEU A 32 4.13 4.90 -17.66
N LEU A 33 3.29 4.60 -16.68
CA LEU A 33 2.15 5.46 -16.33
C LEU A 33 2.60 6.81 -15.77
N ASP A 34 3.63 6.84 -14.92
CA ASP A 34 4.23 8.09 -14.44
C ASP A 34 4.74 8.96 -15.61
N LYS A 35 5.38 8.33 -16.61
CA LYS A 35 5.83 9.02 -17.82
C LYS A 35 4.65 9.55 -18.66
N ILE A 36 3.60 8.75 -18.86
CA ILE A 36 2.40 9.16 -19.60
C ILE A 36 1.70 10.33 -18.88
N LEU A 37 1.70 10.33 -17.54
CA LEU A 37 1.17 11.45 -16.74
C LEU A 37 2.05 12.70 -16.76
N GLY A 38 3.17 12.69 -17.52
CA GLY A 38 4.02 13.86 -17.71
C GLY A 38 4.98 14.11 -16.53
N SER A 39 5.22 13.12 -15.68
CA SER A 39 6.20 13.25 -14.60
C SER A 39 7.60 13.48 -15.16
N GLU A 40 8.35 14.42 -14.57
CA GLU A 40 9.79 14.51 -14.79
C GLU A 40 10.48 13.37 -14.05
N LEU A 41 11.18 12.50 -14.78
CA LEU A 41 11.76 11.27 -14.23
C LEU A 41 13.26 11.43 -14.01
N HIS A 42 13.71 11.23 -12.77
CA HIS A 42 15.12 11.15 -12.38
C HIS A 42 15.42 9.71 -11.94
N LEU A 43 15.99 8.93 -12.85
CA LEU A 43 16.33 7.51 -12.60
C LEU A 43 17.79 7.47 -12.13
N LEU A 44 17.99 7.29 -10.83
CA LEU A 44 19.30 7.32 -10.21
C LEU A 44 20.02 5.97 -10.40
N ASP A 45 21.33 6.03 -10.65
CA ASP A 45 22.21 4.88 -10.57
C ASP A 45 22.48 4.48 -9.10
N GLU A 46 23.29 3.44 -8.89
CA GLU A 46 23.60 2.92 -7.57
C GLU A 46 24.34 3.96 -6.70
N LYS A 47 25.30 4.69 -7.25
CA LYS A 47 26.07 5.72 -6.52
C LYS A 47 25.22 6.92 -6.14
N GLN A 48 24.39 7.38 -7.06
CA GLN A 48 23.45 8.48 -6.81
C GLN A 48 22.38 8.09 -5.79
N SER A 49 21.98 6.81 -5.78
CA SER A 49 20.95 6.29 -4.88
C SER A 49 21.36 6.30 -3.41
N ILE A 50 22.65 6.15 -3.11
CA ILE A 50 23.19 6.28 -1.75
C ILE A 50 22.87 7.65 -1.15
N ASN A 51 22.93 8.71 -1.97
CA ASN A 51 22.70 10.10 -1.58
C ASN A 51 21.42 10.67 -2.22
N ALA A 52 20.38 9.85 -2.37
CA ALA A 52 19.15 10.25 -3.06
C ALA A 52 18.43 11.43 -2.39
N HIS A 53 18.48 11.53 -1.07
CA HIS A 53 17.92 12.66 -0.33
C HIS A 53 18.67 13.96 -0.64
N ASP A 54 20.00 13.93 -0.64
CA ASP A 54 20.82 15.10 -1.02
C ASP A 54 20.58 15.51 -2.48
N TYR A 55 20.38 14.52 -3.36
CA TYR A 55 20.01 14.77 -4.76
C TYR A 55 18.68 15.52 -4.84
N ALA A 56 17.66 15.04 -4.14
CA ALA A 56 16.34 15.66 -4.08
C ALA A 56 16.40 17.08 -3.50
N THR A 57 17.17 17.28 -2.44
CA THR A 57 17.37 18.60 -1.80
C THR A 57 18.06 19.58 -2.75
N LYS A 58 19.11 19.16 -3.47
CA LYS A 58 19.76 19.99 -4.47
C LYS A 58 18.82 20.38 -5.62
N LEU A 59 18.00 19.44 -6.05
CA LEU A 59 17.00 19.68 -7.10
C LEU A 59 15.93 20.66 -6.61
N LYS A 60 15.44 20.51 -5.38
CA LYS A 60 14.55 21.48 -4.73
C LYS A 60 15.16 22.88 -4.72
N MET A 61 16.39 23.03 -4.23
CA MET A 61 17.08 24.33 -4.19
C MET A 61 17.25 24.96 -5.57
N LYS A 62 17.48 24.15 -6.61
CA LYS A 62 17.54 24.62 -8.00
C LYS A 62 16.21 25.25 -8.42
N TYR A 63 15.10 24.55 -8.26
CA TYR A 63 13.78 25.04 -8.65
C TYR A 63 13.33 26.25 -7.82
N GLU A 64 13.68 26.30 -6.53
CA GLU A 64 13.40 27.46 -5.67
C GLU A 64 14.15 28.71 -6.13
N LYS A 65 15.41 28.57 -6.59
CA LYS A 65 16.17 29.68 -7.21
C LYS A 65 15.56 30.15 -8.54
N GLU A 66 14.88 29.27 -9.24
CA GLU A 66 14.13 29.59 -10.46
C GLU A 66 12.73 30.22 -10.16
N GLY A 67 12.41 30.45 -8.88
CA GLY A 67 11.17 31.10 -8.42
C GLY A 67 10.00 30.15 -8.18
N HIS A 68 10.22 28.84 -8.20
CA HIS A 68 9.17 27.85 -7.92
C HIS A 68 9.02 27.61 -6.40
N LYS A 69 7.81 27.31 -5.96
CA LYS A 69 7.55 26.75 -4.62
C LYS A 69 7.67 25.23 -4.73
N VAL A 70 8.58 24.64 -3.97
CA VAL A 70 8.84 23.20 -4.03
C VAL A 70 8.44 22.52 -2.72
N TYR A 71 7.67 21.44 -2.84
CA TYR A 71 7.28 20.58 -1.73
C TYR A 71 7.94 19.21 -1.89
N LEU A 72 8.82 18.85 -0.97
CA LEU A 72 9.49 17.55 -0.96
C LEU A 72 8.69 16.58 -0.06
N LEU A 73 7.98 15.66 -0.68
CA LEU A 73 7.05 14.76 0.00
C LEU A 73 7.70 13.89 1.08
N GLU A 74 8.97 13.49 0.89
CA GLU A 74 9.70 12.63 1.84
C GLU A 74 10.01 13.31 3.18
N ASP A 75 10.11 14.63 3.20
CA ASP A 75 10.48 15.40 4.42
C ASP A 75 9.31 15.54 5.40
N HIS A 76 8.12 15.12 5.01
CA HIS A 76 6.92 15.37 5.78
C HIS A 76 6.23 14.09 6.24
N LEU A 77 5.94 14.00 7.52
CA LEU A 77 5.13 12.94 8.10
C LEU A 77 3.67 13.02 7.60
N PHE A 78 3.14 14.22 7.48
CA PHE A 78 1.74 14.46 7.11
C PHE A 78 1.29 13.72 5.84
N PRO A 79 1.98 13.73 4.68
CA PRO A 79 1.56 12.96 3.51
C PRO A 79 1.51 11.46 3.74
N ARG A 80 2.29 10.95 4.68
CA ARG A 80 2.28 9.52 5.04
C ARG A 80 1.05 9.17 5.86
N LEU A 81 0.63 10.07 6.75
CA LEU A 81 -0.54 9.90 7.59
C LEU A 81 -1.85 10.13 6.82
N VAL A 82 -1.89 11.14 5.95
CA VAL A 82 -3.07 11.44 5.09
C VAL A 82 -3.47 10.23 4.24
N GLY A 83 -2.52 9.38 3.82
CA GLY A 83 -2.83 8.13 3.13
C GLY A 83 -3.70 7.16 3.94
N MET A 84 -3.71 7.26 5.28
CA MET A 84 -4.60 6.46 6.14
C MET A 84 -6.01 7.06 6.22
N ILE A 85 -6.15 8.40 6.13
CA ILE A 85 -7.45 9.07 6.22
C ILE A 85 -8.41 8.57 5.14
N GLY A 86 -7.93 8.40 3.91
CA GLY A 86 -8.73 7.83 2.82
C GLY A 86 -9.24 6.42 3.12
N PHE A 87 -8.49 5.64 3.93
CA PHE A 87 -8.94 4.32 4.37
C PHE A 87 -9.83 4.35 5.62
N VAL A 88 -9.81 5.42 6.41
CA VAL A 88 -10.84 5.66 7.43
C VAL A 88 -12.19 5.91 6.74
N GLU A 89 -12.22 6.74 5.69
CA GLU A 89 -13.41 6.96 4.87
C GLU A 89 -13.88 5.67 4.20
N ALA A 90 -12.97 4.89 3.61
CA ALA A 90 -13.27 3.58 3.04
C ALA A 90 -13.85 2.60 4.09
N GLY A 91 -13.45 2.71 5.35
CA GLY A 91 -14.02 1.92 6.44
C GLY A 91 -15.48 2.28 6.73
N ILE A 92 -15.85 3.54 6.62
CA ILE A 92 -17.25 3.99 6.75
C ILE A 92 -18.07 3.45 5.56
N GLU A 93 -17.54 3.55 4.35
CA GLU A 93 -18.16 3.00 3.15
C GLU A 93 -18.35 1.48 3.26
N LEU A 94 -17.31 0.77 3.69
CA LEU A 94 -17.34 -0.68 3.90
C LEU A 94 -18.40 -1.08 4.95
N LYS A 95 -18.51 -0.35 6.05
CA LYS A 95 -19.55 -0.57 7.07
C LYS A 95 -20.95 -0.52 6.43
N ASN A 96 -21.23 0.50 5.62
CA ASN A 96 -22.53 0.63 4.97
C ASN A 96 -22.80 -0.55 4.03
N GLN A 97 -21.81 -0.98 3.24
CA GLN A 97 -21.94 -2.14 2.35
C GLN A 97 -22.16 -3.45 3.13
N ILE A 98 -21.50 -3.62 4.28
CA ILE A 98 -21.70 -4.78 5.17
C ILE A 98 -23.13 -4.82 5.71
N GLU A 99 -23.65 -3.68 6.15
CA GLU A 99 -25.02 -3.56 6.67
C GLU A 99 -26.07 -3.81 5.58
N GLU A 100 -25.90 -3.20 4.40
CA GLU A 100 -26.77 -3.39 3.24
C GLU A 100 -26.84 -4.86 2.78
N ASN A 101 -25.74 -5.58 2.84
CA ASN A 101 -25.63 -6.98 2.47
C ASN A 101 -25.86 -7.95 3.64
N GLN A 102 -26.18 -7.44 4.84
CA GLN A 102 -26.46 -8.24 6.06
C GLN A 102 -25.31 -9.20 6.41
N LEU A 103 -24.08 -8.79 6.16
CA LEU A 103 -22.89 -9.58 6.47
C LEU A 103 -22.54 -9.50 7.95
N ASN A 104 -22.05 -10.59 8.51
CA ASN A 104 -21.75 -10.70 9.93
C ASN A 104 -20.38 -11.34 10.17
N ASN A 105 -19.84 -11.20 11.39
CA ASN A 105 -18.56 -11.80 11.80
C ASN A 105 -17.43 -11.43 10.82
N ILE A 106 -17.22 -10.15 10.64
CA ILE A 106 -16.32 -9.60 9.63
C ILE A 106 -14.87 -9.84 9.99
N HIS A 107 -14.12 -10.37 9.03
CA HIS A 107 -12.68 -10.54 9.11
C HIS A 107 -12.01 -9.96 7.86
N VAL A 108 -11.32 -8.84 8.02
CA VAL A 108 -10.64 -8.16 6.91
C VAL A 108 -9.20 -8.66 6.81
N ILE A 109 -8.79 -9.09 5.61
CA ILE A 109 -7.41 -9.46 5.31
C ILE A 109 -6.83 -8.53 4.23
N GLY A 110 -5.64 -8.02 4.47
CA GLY A 110 -4.97 -7.09 3.56
C GLY A 110 -3.48 -7.00 3.79
N VAL A 111 -2.80 -6.14 3.05
CA VAL A 111 -1.38 -5.85 3.31
C VAL A 111 -1.24 -5.21 4.69
N ALA A 112 -0.30 -5.73 5.48
CA ALA A 112 0.11 -5.10 6.74
C ALA A 112 0.69 -3.71 6.45
N GLY A 113 -0.17 -2.70 6.41
CA GLY A 113 0.17 -1.36 5.95
C GLY A 113 -0.88 -0.31 6.29
N ARG A 114 -0.62 0.91 5.85
CA ARG A 114 -1.46 2.09 6.13
C ARG A 114 -2.93 1.92 5.74
N SER A 115 -3.21 1.16 4.69
CA SER A 115 -4.57 0.89 4.25
C SER A 115 -5.38 0.14 5.32
N LEU A 116 -4.80 -0.94 5.83
CA LEU A 116 -5.45 -1.74 6.87
C LEU A 116 -5.56 -0.96 8.18
N CYS A 117 -4.55 -0.14 8.50
CA CYS A 117 -4.60 0.73 9.69
C CYS A 117 -5.73 1.76 9.62
N GLY A 118 -6.00 2.34 8.46
CA GLY A 118 -7.14 3.24 8.29
C GLY A 118 -8.47 2.55 8.56
N LEU A 119 -8.63 1.30 8.11
CA LEU A 119 -9.82 0.50 8.40
C LEU A 119 -9.94 0.15 9.89
N ILE A 120 -8.82 -0.13 10.57
CA ILE A 120 -8.78 -0.36 12.03
C ILE A 120 -9.23 0.90 12.78
N ILE A 121 -8.73 2.08 12.39
CA ILE A 121 -9.18 3.36 12.97
C ILE A 121 -10.68 3.53 12.80
N ALA A 122 -11.21 3.32 11.60
CA ALA A 122 -12.64 3.41 11.35
C ALA A 122 -13.43 2.42 12.23
N SER A 123 -13.01 1.16 12.26
CA SER A 123 -13.65 0.12 13.07
C SER A 123 -13.72 0.50 14.56
N LYS A 124 -12.60 0.94 15.13
CA LYS A 124 -12.52 1.35 16.55
C LYS A 124 -13.40 2.55 16.86
N ASN A 125 -13.37 3.59 16.02
CA ASN A 125 -14.15 4.80 16.24
C ASN A 125 -15.67 4.61 16.02
N LEU A 126 -16.04 3.63 15.21
CA LEU A 126 -17.44 3.27 14.96
C LEU A 126 -17.95 2.17 15.91
N GLY A 127 -17.11 1.67 16.83
CA GLY A 127 -17.46 0.61 17.78
C GLY A 127 -17.76 -0.74 17.12
N LEU A 128 -17.05 -1.05 16.00
CA LEU A 128 -17.22 -2.29 15.25
C LEU A 128 -16.25 -3.37 15.78
N ASP A 129 -16.69 -4.62 15.78
CA ASP A 129 -15.92 -5.78 16.24
C ASP A 129 -15.20 -6.54 15.11
N TRP A 130 -14.80 -5.82 14.06
CA TRP A 130 -14.09 -6.42 12.94
C TRP A 130 -12.74 -6.99 13.37
N LYS A 131 -12.41 -8.16 12.84
CA LYS A 131 -11.08 -8.74 12.98
C LYS A 131 -10.21 -8.34 11.80
N PHE A 132 -8.91 -8.20 12.05
CA PHE A 132 -7.96 -7.82 11.02
C PHE A 132 -6.79 -8.79 10.95
N THR A 133 -6.41 -9.16 9.72
CA THR A 133 -5.17 -9.89 9.43
C THR A 133 -4.35 -9.10 8.41
N GLY A 134 -3.17 -8.71 8.81
CA GLY A 134 -2.18 -8.06 7.97
C GLY A 134 -1.16 -9.05 7.45
N VAL A 135 -0.90 -9.02 6.14
CA VAL A 135 0.15 -9.83 5.52
C VAL A 135 1.35 -8.95 5.22
N THR A 136 2.51 -9.30 5.75
CA THR A 136 3.78 -8.62 5.46
C THR A 136 4.19 -8.88 4.01
N VAL A 137 4.60 -7.82 3.32
CA VAL A 137 5.06 -7.88 1.92
C VAL A 137 6.50 -7.37 1.75
N ASN A 138 7.09 -6.84 2.81
CA ASN A 138 8.46 -6.36 2.84
C ASN A 138 9.01 -6.41 4.26
N TYR A 139 10.11 -7.13 4.48
CA TYR A 139 10.78 -7.22 5.78
C TYR A 139 11.50 -5.94 6.21
N ASP A 140 11.90 -5.09 5.26
CA ASP A 140 12.64 -3.85 5.56
C ASP A 140 11.74 -2.75 6.15
N MET A 141 10.44 -2.96 6.21
CA MET A 141 9.48 -2.00 6.73
C MET A 141 8.52 -2.69 7.71
N PRO A 142 8.98 -3.03 8.92
CA PRO A 142 8.09 -3.54 9.94
C PRO A 142 7.03 -2.48 10.26
N LEU A 143 5.78 -2.83 10.03
CA LEU A 143 4.64 -1.94 10.19
C LEU A 143 4.49 -1.49 11.64
N ASP A 144 4.70 -2.45 12.56
CA ASP A 144 4.47 -2.28 13.98
C ASP A 144 5.23 -1.09 14.56
N ASP A 145 6.52 -1.02 14.23
CA ASP A 145 7.40 0.06 14.67
C ASP A 145 6.95 1.45 14.17
N TYR A 146 6.45 1.51 12.93
CA TYR A 146 6.05 2.79 12.31
C TYR A 146 4.73 3.32 12.89
N ILE A 147 3.72 2.48 13.03
CA ILE A 147 2.39 2.90 13.47
C ILE A 147 2.38 3.18 14.96
N PHE A 148 2.98 2.31 15.76
CA PHE A 148 3.05 2.51 17.21
C PHE A 148 3.86 3.73 17.61
N ARG A 149 4.95 4.05 16.88
CA ARG A 149 5.73 5.28 17.10
C ARG A 149 4.99 6.57 16.73
N HIS A 150 4.01 6.50 15.83
CA HIS A 150 3.27 7.66 15.36
C HIS A 150 1.82 7.73 15.85
N ASN A 151 1.46 6.95 16.87
CA ASN A 151 0.10 6.99 17.43
C ASN A 151 -0.38 8.40 17.79
N GLU A 152 0.46 9.19 18.45
CA GLU A 152 0.14 10.56 18.84
C GLU A 152 -0.03 11.47 17.60
N ASP A 153 0.86 11.35 16.63
CA ASP A 153 0.76 12.12 15.37
C ASP A 153 -0.50 11.76 14.59
N ILE A 154 -0.87 10.47 14.57
CA ILE A 154 -2.10 9.99 13.93
C ILE A 154 -3.33 10.59 14.62
N GLN A 155 -3.38 10.56 15.93
CA GLN A 155 -4.48 11.16 16.72
C GLN A 155 -4.59 12.66 16.45
N ASN A 156 -3.47 13.37 16.44
CA ASN A 156 -3.43 14.81 16.19
C ASN A 156 -3.88 15.17 14.76
N VAL A 157 -3.52 14.36 13.77
CA VAL A 157 -3.92 14.62 12.37
C VAL A 157 -5.37 14.30 12.12
N LEU A 158 -5.89 13.25 12.75
CA LEU A 158 -7.28 12.79 12.55
C LEU A 158 -8.27 13.46 13.50
N ASP A 159 -7.77 14.11 14.56
CA ASP A 159 -8.59 14.66 15.66
C ASP A 159 -9.52 13.59 16.28
N VAL A 160 -9.03 12.35 16.36
CA VAL A 160 -9.76 11.22 16.94
C VAL A 160 -8.89 10.48 17.95
N PRO A 161 -9.43 10.15 19.14
CA PRO A 161 -8.70 9.42 20.17
C PRO A 161 -8.57 7.94 19.80
N THR A 162 -7.60 7.61 18.96
CA THR A 162 -7.37 6.25 18.51
C THR A 162 -5.95 5.81 18.83
N THR A 163 -5.81 4.75 19.60
CA THR A 163 -4.52 4.11 19.88
C THR A 163 -4.49 2.75 19.23
N PHE A 164 -3.41 2.45 18.51
CA PHE A 164 -3.15 1.12 17.98
C PHE A 164 -2.49 0.24 19.06
N TYR A 165 -2.93 -1.00 19.11
CA TYR A 165 -2.33 -2.06 19.93
C TYR A 165 -1.89 -3.21 19.03
N GLU A 166 -0.89 -3.98 19.44
CA GLU A 166 -0.45 -5.19 18.72
C GLU A 166 -1.59 -6.20 18.51
N THR A 167 -2.58 -6.18 19.41
CA THR A 167 -3.77 -7.04 19.33
C THR A 167 -4.82 -6.60 18.32
N ASP A 168 -4.71 -5.41 17.75
CA ASP A 168 -5.68 -4.89 16.78
C ASP A 168 -5.61 -5.61 15.43
N MET A 169 -4.48 -6.27 15.15
CA MET A 169 -4.24 -6.96 13.90
C MET A 169 -3.35 -8.18 14.10
N LYS A 170 -3.76 -9.33 13.58
CA LYS A 170 -2.89 -10.50 13.46
C LYS A 170 -1.93 -10.29 12.29
N ILE A 171 -0.62 -10.43 12.50
CA ILE A 171 0.38 -10.33 11.44
C ILE A 171 0.75 -11.71 10.91
N LEU A 172 0.82 -11.86 9.60
CA LEU A 172 1.36 -13.00 8.86
C LEU A 172 2.59 -12.53 8.09
N ASP A 173 3.77 -12.98 8.50
CA ASP A 173 5.07 -12.55 7.97
C ASP A 173 5.77 -13.58 7.08
N ASN A 174 5.22 -14.78 6.92
CA ASN A 174 5.85 -15.91 6.25
C ASN A 174 5.47 -16.06 4.76
N TYR A 175 4.93 -15.01 4.11
CA TYR A 175 4.52 -15.03 2.69
C TYR A 175 5.39 -14.15 1.78
N VAL A 176 6.37 -13.44 2.32
CA VAL A 176 7.26 -12.53 1.56
C VAL A 176 8.20 -13.28 0.62
N GLY A 177 8.54 -14.54 0.93
CA GLY A 177 9.51 -15.31 0.18
C GLY A 177 10.94 -14.78 0.34
N GLU A 178 11.69 -14.71 -0.76
CA GLU A 178 13.08 -14.23 -0.77
C GLU A 178 13.21 -12.71 -0.59
N GLY A 179 12.13 -11.96 -0.75
CA GLY A 179 12.11 -10.51 -0.54
C GLY A 179 11.11 -9.76 -1.41
N TYR A 180 11.10 -8.45 -1.22
CA TYR A 180 10.20 -7.57 -1.97
C TYR A 180 10.51 -7.59 -3.48
N GLY A 181 9.49 -7.82 -4.29
CA GLY A 181 9.63 -7.84 -5.74
C GLY A 181 10.07 -9.18 -6.30
N VAL A 182 10.13 -10.23 -5.48
CA VAL A 182 10.40 -11.61 -5.91
C VAL A 182 9.10 -12.41 -5.82
N MET A 183 8.64 -12.93 -6.95
CA MET A 183 7.40 -13.70 -7.00
C MET A 183 7.66 -15.14 -6.53
N THR A 184 6.88 -15.59 -5.54
CA THR A 184 6.91 -16.99 -5.10
C THR A 184 5.94 -17.84 -5.90
N SER A 185 6.12 -19.16 -5.89
CA SER A 185 5.19 -20.09 -6.53
C SER A 185 3.77 -20.00 -5.96
N GLN A 186 3.64 -19.73 -4.66
CA GLN A 186 2.34 -19.53 -4.01
C GLN A 186 1.66 -18.25 -4.51
N VAL A 187 2.42 -17.18 -4.74
CA VAL A 187 1.88 -15.93 -5.30
C VAL A 187 1.44 -16.13 -6.73
N ALA A 188 2.23 -16.83 -7.56
CA ALA A 188 1.86 -17.16 -8.94
C ALA A 188 0.57 -18.02 -8.97
N GLU A 189 0.50 -19.08 -8.15
CA GLU A 189 -0.72 -19.89 -8.00
C GLU A 189 -1.93 -19.03 -7.63
N ALA A 190 -1.78 -18.13 -6.65
CA ALA A 190 -2.87 -17.29 -6.17
C ALA A 190 -3.36 -16.31 -7.24
N ILE A 191 -2.45 -15.71 -8.03
CA ILE A 191 -2.81 -14.83 -9.15
C ILE A 191 -3.61 -15.60 -10.20
N HIS A 192 -3.15 -16.79 -10.60
CA HIS A 192 -3.87 -17.60 -11.57
C HIS A 192 -5.23 -18.07 -11.04
N LEU A 193 -5.28 -18.58 -9.81
CA LEU A 193 -6.51 -19.07 -9.22
C LEU A 193 -7.57 -17.97 -9.13
N SER A 194 -7.25 -16.82 -8.53
CA SER A 194 -8.21 -15.72 -8.38
C SER A 194 -8.67 -15.14 -9.73
N ALA A 195 -7.77 -15.11 -10.72
CA ALA A 195 -8.11 -14.66 -12.06
C ALA A 195 -9.04 -15.63 -12.79
N GLN A 196 -8.79 -16.95 -12.67
CA GLN A 196 -9.54 -17.98 -13.39
C GLN A 196 -10.91 -18.30 -12.76
N THR A 197 -11.05 -18.11 -11.44
CA THR A 197 -12.31 -18.37 -10.74
C THR A 197 -13.24 -17.16 -10.69
N ASP A 198 -12.70 -15.99 -10.38
CA ASP A 198 -13.49 -14.81 -10.03
C ASP A 198 -13.14 -13.56 -10.85
N ALA A 199 -12.26 -13.70 -11.85
CA ALA A 199 -11.71 -12.58 -12.65
C ALA A 199 -11.04 -11.47 -11.82
N ILE A 200 -10.52 -11.82 -10.63
CA ILE A 200 -9.78 -10.90 -9.76
C ILE A 200 -8.30 -10.96 -10.14
N ILE A 201 -7.77 -9.85 -10.66
CA ILE A 201 -6.38 -9.75 -11.07
C ILE A 201 -5.55 -9.11 -9.96
N CYS A 202 -4.72 -9.90 -9.30
CA CYS A 202 -3.80 -9.46 -8.27
C CYS A 202 -2.44 -9.07 -8.85
N ASP A 203 -1.71 -8.17 -8.16
CA ASP A 203 -0.33 -7.85 -8.47
C ASP A 203 0.65 -8.76 -7.70
N PRO A 204 1.86 -9.00 -8.21
CA PRO A 204 2.78 -9.93 -7.57
C PRO A 204 3.33 -9.48 -6.21
N ASN A 205 3.39 -8.16 -5.95
CA ASN A 205 4.09 -7.61 -4.78
C ASN A 205 3.20 -7.46 -3.53
N TYR A 206 1.93 -7.14 -3.74
CA TYR A 206 1.00 -6.77 -2.66
C TYR A 206 -0.20 -7.70 -2.61
N THR A 207 -1.14 -7.52 -3.54
CA THR A 207 -2.43 -8.21 -3.49
C THR A 207 -2.30 -9.70 -3.78
N GLY A 208 -1.36 -10.13 -4.61
CA GLY A 208 -1.08 -11.54 -4.84
C GLY A 208 -0.50 -12.23 -3.61
N THR A 209 0.39 -11.56 -2.86
CA THR A 209 0.92 -12.08 -1.59
C THR A 209 -0.19 -12.23 -0.55
N VAL A 210 -1.11 -11.26 -0.46
CA VAL A 210 -2.28 -11.35 0.43
C VAL A 210 -3.22 -12.46 -0.02
N MET A 211 -3.46 -12.61 -1.32
CA MET A 211 -4.31 -13.69 -1.85
C MET A 211 -3.69 -15.08 -1.59
N ALA A 212 -2.38 -15.22 -1.74
CA ALA A 212 -1.67 -16.46 -1.40
C ALA A 212 -1.84 -16.80 0.09
N ALA A 213 -1.70 -15.80 0.96
CA ALA A 213 -1.94 -15.97 2.40
C ALA A 213 -3.40 -16.36 2.68
N LEU A 214 -4.37 -15.68 2.06
CA LEU A 214 -5.80 -15.98 2.22
C LEU A 214 -6.11 -17.42 1.83
N ILE A 215 -5.66 -17.88 0.66
CA ILE A 215 -5.87 -19.24 0.18
C ILE A 215 -5.27 -20.27 1.16
N ASP A 216 -4.03 -20.03 1.62
CA ASP A 216 -3.35 -20.91 2.58
C ASP A 216 -4.07 -20.96 3.93
N GLN A 217 -4.51 -19.80 4.46
CA GLN A 217 -5.26 -19.74 5.72
C GLN A 217 -6.63 -20.44 5.60
N ILE A 218 -7.32 -20.36 4.45
CA ILE A 218 -8.56 -21.10 4.19
C ILE A 218 -8.27 -22.61 4.14
N ARG A 219 -7.24 -23.05 3.42
CA ARG A 219 -6.84 -24.46 3.31
C ARG A 219 -6.48 -25.06 4.68
N LYS A 220 -5.94 -24.25 5.58
CA LYS A 220 -5.62 -24.62 6.97
C LYS A 220 -6.80 -24.54 7.94
N ASN A 221 -7.98 -24.15 7.48
CA ASN A 221 -9.18 -23.93 8.29
C ASN A 221 -8.97 -22.90 9.42
N ASN A 222 -8.19 -21.86 9.17
CA ASN A 222 -7.89 -20.80 10.14
C ASN A 222 -8.97 -19.71 10.21
N PHE A 223 -9.98 -19.75 9.36
CA PHE A 223 -11.21 -18.95 9.45
C PHE A 223 -12.37 -19.81 9.92
N ASN A 224 -13.25 -19.25 10.75
CA ASN A 224 -14.46 -19.94 11.16
C ASN A 224 -15.47 -19.96 9.99
N LYS A 225 -16.28 -21.03 9.91
CA LYS A 225 -17.25 -21.20 8.82
C LYS A 225 -18.33 -20.12 8.75
N ASN A 226 -18.55 -19.40 9.86
CA ASN A 226 -19.53 -18.32 9.97
C ASN A 226 -18.89 -16.92 9.88
N GLU A 227 -17.59 -16.82 9.61
CA GLU A 227 -16.93 -15.54 9.34
C GLU A 227 -17.12 -15.14 7.89
N THR A 228 -17.39 -13.84 7.68
CA THR A 228 -17.33 -13.20 6.37
C THR A 228 -15.91 -12.64 6.20
N VAL A 229 -15.13 -13.24 5.31
CA VAL A 229 -13.76 -12.79 5.04
C VAL A 229 -13.78 -11.77 3.90
N ILE A 230 -13.27 -10.58 4.18
CA ILE A 230 -13.15 -9.48 3.21
C ILE A 230 -11.69 -9.33 2.79
N PHE A 231 -11.40 -9.60 1.51
CA PHE A 231 -10.11 -9.38 0.92
C PHE A 231 -9.96 -7.93 0.45
N LEU A 232 -9.01 -7.20 1.05
CA LEU A 232 -8.74 -5.80 0.71
C LEU A 232 -7.85 -5.70 -0.53
N HIS A 233 -8.46 -5.50 -1.70
CA HIS A 233 -7.75 -5.32 -2.96
C HIS A 233 -7.41 -3.86 -3.21
N THR A 234 -6.16 -3.46 -2.95
CA THR A 234 -5.69 -2.07 -3.04
C THR A 234 -5.08 -1.68 -4.40
N GLY A 235 -5.27 -2.48 -5.42
CA GLY A 235 -4.76 -2.22 -6.77
C GLY A 235 -3.44 -2.94 -7.05
N GLY A 236 -2.54 -2.30 -7.82
CA GLY A 236 -1.23 -2.87 -8.15
C GLY A 236 -1.10 -3.42 -9.57
N LEU A 237 -2.21 -3.58 -10.31
CA LEU A 237 -2.27 -4.20 -11.64
C LEU A 237 -1.12 -3.80 -12.60
N PRO A 238 -0.67 -2.54 -12.70
CA PRO A 238 0.42 -2.21 -13.62
C PRO A 238 1.74 -2.92 -13.31
N ALA A 239 1.98 -3.35 -12.06
CA ALA A 239 3.16 -4.11 -11.69
C ALA A 239 3.16 -5.51 -12.32
N LEU A 240 1.99 -6.10 -12.55
CA LEU A 240 1.85 -7.43 -13.15
C LEU A 240 2.60 -7.56 -14.48
N PHE A 241 2.54 -6.53 -15.33
CA PHE A 241 3.20 -6.53 -16.64
C PHE A 241 4.74 -6.54 -16.56
N THR A 242 5.31 -6.32 -15.40
CA THR A 242 6.77 -6.44 -15.19
C THR A 242 7.23 -7.86 -14.88
N PHE A 243 6.29 -8.78 -14.66
CA PHE A 243 6.49 -10.19 -14.30
C PHE A 243 5.95 -11.14 -15.37
N SER A 244 5.78 -10.68 -16.60
CA SER A 244 5.19 -11.48 -17.69
C SER A 244 5.96 -12.73 -18.08
N GLU A 245 7.24 -12.83 -17.71
CA GLU A 245 8.07 -14.01 -17.95
C GLU A 245 7.99 -15.03 -16.80
N GLU A 246 7.44 -14.65 -15.67
CA GLU A 246 7.33 -15.45 -14.45
C GLU A 246 5.91 -15.99 -14.22
N LEU A 247 4.95 -15.52 -14.98
CA LEU A 247 3.52 -15.90 -15.00
C LEU A 247 3.19 -16.77 -16.21
#